data_39fec520aab10e76adc5d447417d8c20
#
_entry.id   39fec520aab10e76adc5d447417d8c20
#
_cell.length_a   1.000
_cell.length_b   1.000
_cell.length_c   1.000
_cell.angle_alpha   90.00
_cell.angle_beta   90.00
_cell.angle_gamma   90.00
#
_symmetry.space_group_name_H-M   'P 1'
#
loop_
_entity.id
_entity.type
_entity.pdbx_description
1 polymer ?
#
loop_
_entity_poly.entity_id
_entity_poly.type
_entity_poly.pdbx_seq_one_letter_code
_entity_poly.pdbx_strand_id
1 'polypeptide(L)'
;MTTAAAAVATDRPGVDRRERVIRFLAQAAQASHVEVLRWERLSGGAIQENIALDVRVEGGAFAGEHRWVVRTDASSAVSVSHSRPEEFALLAAAHAAGVKVPRPLWLCDDGAGPAFFVMARVPGMTAGHRLVKDDALVPDRALLARELGENLARVHAIAPPRDDLAFLGNVPDDPARERVAAYRANLDALGAAGVNPVLEWGLRWCELHAPAPWPAVLLHRDYRTGNYLVHEGRVAAVLDWEFAGWGDPREDIGWMFARCWRFGRGERVAGGVGTARDFLDGYARVSGRTIDAAATRYWQVMAHIRWAVIALQQAERHRSGAESSLELALTAHIVPELEWEILELTQPA
;
A
#
# COMPACT_ATOMS: atom_id res chain seq x y z
N MET A 1 -25.66 24.75 25.79
CA MET A 1 -25.73 25.60 24.61
C MET A 1 -24.35 26.13 24.31
N THR A 2 -23.70 25.60 23.31
CA THR A 2 -22.77 26.31 22.42
C THR A 2 -22.24 25.25 21.46
N THR A 3 -22.82 25.23 20.29
CA THR A 3 -22.47 24.41 19.12
C THR A 3 -21.12 24.89 18.58
N ALA A 4 -20.09 24.04 18.64
CA ALA A 4 -18.88 24.23 17.86
C ALA A 4 -19.14 23.69 16.44
N ALA A 5 -19.36 24.59 15.51
CA ALA A 5 -19.43 24.31 14.08
C ALA A 5 -18.05 23.87 13.60
N ALA A 6 -17.95 22.66 13.05
CA ALA A 6 -16.80 22.22 12.29
C ALA A 6 -16.60 23.17 11.10
N ALA A 7 -15.45 23.84 11.06
CA ALA A 7 -15.08 24.69 9.94
C ALA A 7 -14.81 23.79 8.72
N VAL A 8 -15.71 23.83 7.76
CA VAL A 8 -15.47 23.39 6.39
C VAL A 8 -14.35 24.24 5.84
N ALA A 9 -13.21 23.62 5.52
CA ALA A 9 -12.11 24.28 4.85
C ALA A 9 -12.63 24.81 3.50
N THR A 10 -12.92 26.10 3.45
CA THR A 10 -13.30 26.81 2.23
C THR A 10 -12.08 26.87 1.32
N ASP A 11 -12.18 26.22 0.18
CA ASP A 11 -11.29 26.38 -0.98
C ASP A 11 -11.09 27.89 -1.24
N ARG A 12 -9.85 28.37 -1.14
CA ARG A 12 -9.55 29.76 -1.48
C ARG A 12 -9.74 29.94 -2.98
N PRO A 13 -10.59 30.84 -3.46
CA PRO A 13 -10.76 31.05 -4.89
C PRO A 13 -9.49 31.68 -5.45
N GLY A 14 -8.86 31.03 -6.45
CA GLY A 14 -7.95 31.79 -7.25
C GLY A 14 -6.84 31.14 -8.05
N VAL A 15 -6.51 29.87 -7.90
CA VAL A 15 -5.59 29.23 -8.85
C VAL A 15 -6.14 27.86 -9.21
N ASP A 16 -6.47 27.69 -10.49
CA ASP A 16 -6.82 26.37 -11.01
C ASP A 16 -5.68 25.40 -10.68
N ARG A 17 -6.00 24.25 -10.08
CA ARG A 17 -5.03 23.18 -9.74
C ARG A 17 -4.11 22.86 -10.91
N ARG A 18 -4.65 22.83 -12.11
CA ARG A 18 -3.90 22.58 -13.34
C ARG A 18 -2.84 23.67 -13.59
N GLU A 19 -3.20 24.92 -13.44
CA GLU A 19 -2.25 26.04 -13.60
C GLU A 19 -1.14 26.00 -12.56
N ARG A 20 -1.46 25.65 -11.29
CA ARG A 20 -0.47 25.50 -10.23
C ARG A 20 0.54 24.40 -10.55
N VAL A 21 0.06 23.24 -11.02
CA VAL A 21 0.93 22.12 -11.43
C VAL A 21 1.81 22.53 -12.60
N ILE A 22 1.27 23.17 -13.64
CA ILE A 22 2.05 23.60 -14.82
C ILE A 22 3.14 24.60 -14.41
N ARG A 23 2.81 25.57 -13.57
CA ARG A 23 3.77 26.58 -13.07
C ARG A 23 4.88 25.91 -12.26
N PHE A 24 4.51 25.00 -11.36
CA PHE A 24 5.48 24.23 -10.58
C PHE A 24 6.41 23.41 -11.49
N LEU A 25 5.86 22.72 -12.49
CA LEU A 25 6.65 21.92 -13.43
C LEU A 25 7.64 22.75 -14.24
N ALA A 26 7.22 23.93 -14.72
CA ALA A 26 8.10 24.84 -15.42
C ALA A 26 9.31 25.26 -14.55
N GLN A 27 9.04 25.56 -13.27
CA GLN A 27 10.08 25.92 -12.32
C GLN A 27 10.99 24.73 -11.98
N ALA A 28 10.42 23.58 -11.65
CA ALA A 28 11.16 22.37 -11.23
C ALA A 28 12.01 21.80 -12.35
N ALA A 29 11.51 21.82 -13.60
CA ALA A 29 12.24 21.41 -14.78
C ALA A 29 13.21 22.48 -15.34
N GLN A 30 13.21 23.69 -14.77
CA GLN A 30 13.93 24.87 -15.29
C GLN A 30 13.58 25.13 -16.77
N ALA A 31 12.31 24.94 -17.11
CA ALA A 31 11.81 25.06 -18.46
C ALA A 31 11.36 26.49 -18.77
N SER A 32 11.52 26.91 -20.02
CA SER A 32 10.94 28.16 -20.53
C SER A 32 9.43 28.05 -20.74
N HIS A 33 8.97 26.84 -21.11
CA HIS A 33 7.57 26.54 -21.33
C HIS A 33 7.25 25.07 -21.05
N VAL A 34 6.03 24.77 -20.57
CA VAL A 34 5.48 23.42 -20.41
C VAL A 34 4.09 23.36 -21.06
N GLU A 35 4.02 22.69 -22.20
CA GLU A 35 2.77 22.39 -22.89
C GLU A 35 2.17 21.08 -22.36
N VAL A 36 0.89 21.10 -21.94
CA VAL A 36 0.18 19.90 -21.48
C VAL A 36 -0.53 19.27 -22.67
N LEU A 37 -0.07 18.09 -23.09
CA LEU A 37 -0.63 17.30 -24.18
C LEU A 37 -1.79 16.40 -23.70
N ARG A 38 -1.74 15.93 -22.44
CA ARG A 38 -2.77 15.11 -21.82
C ARG A 38 -2.87 15.44 -20.33
N TRP A 39 -4.10 15.51 -19.84
CA TRP A 39 -4.45 15.64 -18.42
C TRP A 39 -5.63 14.74 -18.15
N GLU A 40 -5.44 13.61 -17.49
CA GLU A 40 -6.49 12.63 -17.28
C GLU A 40 -6.39 12.03 -15.87
N ARG A 41 -7.50 11.99 -15.16
CA ARG A 41 -7.59 11.30 -13.87
C ARG A 41 -7.51 9.79 -14.10
N LEU A 42 -6.56 9.12 -13.44
CA LEU A 42 -6.46 7.68 -13.45
C LEU A 42 -7.51 7.08 -12.51
N SER A 43 -8.19 6.04 -12.97
CA SER A 43 -9.11 5.26 -12.15
C SER A 43 -8.31 4.33 -11.23
N GLY A 44 -8.73 4.23 -9.95
CA GLY A 44 -8.12 3.33 -8.97
C GLY A 44 -7.42 4.07 -7.85
N GLY A 45 -8.10 4.17 -6.71
CA GLY A 45 -7.67 4.81 -5.48
C GLY A 45 -8.87 5.48 -4.82
N ALA A 46 -9.39 4.91 -3.72
CA ALA A 46 -10.55 5.46 -3.04
C ALA A 46 -10.22 6.76 -2.29
N ILE A 47 -8.94 6.97 -1.95
CA ILE A 47 -8.48 8.00 -1.00
C ILE A 47 -7.63 9.06 -1.68
N GLN A 48 -7.08 8.78 -2.88
CA GLN A 48 -6.06 9.60 -3.52
C GLN A 48 -6.36 9.81 -4.99
N GLU A 49 -5.93 10.96 -5.51
CA GLU A 49 -6.10 11.30 -6.90
C GLU A 49 -4.76 11.20 -7.64
N ASN A 50 -4.74 10.36 -8.68
CA ASN A 50 -3.62 10.23 -9.60
C ASN A 50 -4.01 10.81 -10.96
N ILE A 51 -3.20 11.73 -11.48
CA ILE A 51 -3.44 12.38 -12.75
C ILE A 51 -2.34 11.98 -13.72
N ALA A 52 -2.70 11.29 -14.80
CA ALA A 52 -1.79 11.05 -15.91
C ALA A 52 -1.56 12.36 -16.65
N LEU A 53 -0.29 12.72 -16.81
CA LEU A 53 0.14 13.96 -17.40
C LEU A 53 1.14 13.67 -18.52
N ASP A 54 0.79 13.98 -19.76
CA ASP A 54 1.74 13.98 -20.88
C ASP A 54 2.06 15.44 -21.20
N VAL A 55 3.35 15.76 -21.26
CA VAL A 55 3.83 17.13 -21.45
C VAL A 55 4.93 17.20 -22.51
N ARG A 56 5.01 18.36 -23.16
CA ARG A 56 6.20 18.79 -23.90
C ARG A 56 6.86 19.91 -23.11
N VAL A 57 8.13 19.73 -22.79
CA VAL A 57 8.95 20.66 -22.01
C VAL A 57 9.93 21.35 -22.96
N GLU A 58 9.97 22.68 -22.93
CA GLU A 58 10.91 23.48 -23.69
C GLU A 58 11.98 24.07 -22.79
N GLY A 59 13.24 23.79 -23.11
CA GLY A 59 14.39 24.24 -22.31
C GLY A 59 14.62 23.39 -21.05
N GLY A 60 15.74 23.68 -20.37
CA GLY A 60 16.16 22.97 -19.18
C GLY A 60 16.62 21.52 -19.41
N ALA A 61 16.93 20.81 -18.33
CA ALA A 61 17.44 19.44 -18.36
C ALA A 61 16.38 18.40 -18.78
N PHE A 62 15.11 18.80 -18.80
CA PHE A 62 13.96 17.96 -19.13
C PHE A 62 13.34 18.37 -20.47
N ALA A 63 14.08 18.99 -21.40
CA ALA A 63 13.55 19.31 -22.71
C ALA A 63 13.10 18.03 -23.45
N GLY A 64 11.88 18.05 -24.05
CA GLY A 64 11.29 16.93 -24.75
C GLY A 64 9.91 16.53 -24.26
N GLU A 65 9.43 15.38 -24.72
CA GLU A 65 8.13 14.83 -24.30
C GLU A 65 8.30 13.87 -23.12
N HIS A 66 7.42 14.03 -22.12
CA HIS A 66 7.43 13.22 -20.93
C HIS A 66 6.04 12.71 -20.58
N ARG A 67 6.02 11.55 -19.93
CA ARG A 67 4.84 10.94 -19.34
C ARG A 67 5.03 10.86 -17.84
N TRP A 68 4.27 11.64 -17.11
CA TRP A 68 4.33 11.74 -15.66
C TRP A 68 3.00 11.38 -15.02
N VAL A 69 3.03 11.20 -13.71
CA VAL A 69 1.84 11.13 -12.86
C VAL A 69 1.99 12.19 -11.77
N VAL A 70 0.95 12.97 -11.59
CA VAL A 70 0.79 13.86 -10.43
C VAL A 70 -0.06 13.13 -9.40
N ARG A 71 0.46 12.97 -8.17
CA ARG A 71 -0.25 12.36 -7.06
C ARG A 71 -0.58 13.42 -6.02
N THR A 72 -1.86 13.54 -5.66
CA THR A 72 -2.38 14.54 -4.74
C THR A 72 -3.48 13.92 -3.86
N ASP A 73 -3.89 14.66 -2.82
CA ASP A 73 -4.97 14.21 -1.96
C ASP A 73 -6.32 14.29 -2.68
N ALA A 74 -7.17 13.28 -2.47
CA ALA A 74 -8.59 13.36 -2.77
C ALA A 74 -9.32 14.14 -1.66
N SER A 75 -10.58 14.52 -1.92
CA SER A 75 -11.42 15.25 -0.96
C SER A 75 -11.75 14.44 0.32
N SER A 76 -11.50 13.13 0.34
CA SER A 76 -11.73 12.24 1.49
C SER A 76 -10.39 11.64 1.95
N ALA A 77 -9.75 12.24 2.95
CA ALA A 77 -8.54 11.69 3.57
C ALA A 77 -8.90 10.64 4.64
N VAL A 78 -8.19 9.51 4.66
CA VAL A 78 -8.20 8.57 5.79
C VAL A 78 -7.07 8.98 6.74
N SER A 79 -7.39 9.19 8.01
CA SER A 79 -6.46 9.69 9.04
C SER A 79 -5.22 8.82 9.31
N VAL A 80 -5.11 7.65 8.67
CA VAL A 80 -4.04 6.66 8.90
C VAL A 80 -3.03 6.61 7.75
N SER A 81 -3.27 7.34 6.64
CA SER A 81 -2.35 7.37 5.50
C SER A 81 -1.31 8.47 5.64
N HIS A 82 -0.10 8.20 5.14
CA HIS A 82 0.97 9.20 5.07
C HIS A 82 0.56 10.42 4.23
N SER A 83 1.04 11.58 4.63
CA SER A 83 0.95 12.81 3.82
C SER A 83 1.73 12.68 2.51
N ARG A 84 1.46 13.54 1.55
CA ARG A 84 2.17 13.51 0.24
C ARG A 84 3.68 13.71 0.35
N PRO A 85 4.21 14.62 1.21
CA PRO A 85 5.64 14.72 1.48
C PRO A 85 6.23 13.42 2.05
N GLU A 86 5.56 12.79 3.01
CA GLU A 86 6.00 11.53 3.61
C GLU A 86 6.00 10.38 2.59
N GLU A 87 4.95 10.26 1.78
CA GLU A 87 4.88 9.25 0.72
C GLU A 87 5.96 9.47 -0.36
N PHE A 88 6.25 10.73 -0.71
CA PHE A 88 7.35 11.06 -1.60
C PHE A 88 8.71 10.64 -1.03
N ALA A 89 8.95 10.86 0.26
CA ALA A 89 10.17 10.42 0.94
C ALA A 89 10.32 8.89 0.94
N LEU A 90 9.22 8.16 1.20
CA LEU A 90 9.18 6.70 1.11
C LEU A 90 9.50 6.19 -0.30
N LEU A 91 8.88 6.81 -1.31
CA LEU A 91 9.11 6.46 -2.71
C LEU A 91 10.57 6.73 -3.11
N ALA A 92 11.15 7.86 -2.66
CA ALA A 92 12.55 8.21 -2.88
C ALA A 92 13.51 7.21 -2.22
N ALA A 93 13.26 6.84 -0.97
CA ALA A 93 14.05 5.84 -0.25
C ALA A 93 13.98 4.47 -0.92
N ALA A 94 12.78 4.03 -1.35
CA ALA A 94 12.58 2.78 -2.07
C ALA A 94 13.31 2.79 -3.43
N HIS A 95 13.20 3.89 -4.18
CA HIS A 95 13.90 4.04 -5.46
C HIS A 95 15.42 3.97 -5.29
N ALA A 96 15.97 4.66 -4.28
CA ALA A 96 17.40 4.64 -3.97
C ALA A 96 17.90 3.24 -3.55
N ALA A 97 17.05 2.43 -2.91
CA ALA A 97 17.33 1.03 -2.55
C ALA A 97 17.20 0.05 -3.74
N GLY A 98 16.89 0.54 -4.94
CA GLY A 98 16.74 -0.30 -6.14
C GLY A 98 15.42 -1.08 -6.18
N VAL A 99 14.42 -0.68 -5.40
CA VAL A 99 13.05 -1.18 -5.51
C VAL A 99 12.47 -0.70 -6.84
N LYS A 100 11.81 -1.57 -7.58
CA LYS A 100 11.06 -1.17 -8.76
C LYS A 100 9.85 -0.34 -8.33
N VAL A 101 9.97 0.97 -8.44
CA VAL A 101 8.93 1.96 -8.15
C VAL A 101 8.89 3.02 -9.25
N PRO A 102 7.80 3.76 -9.41
CA PRO A 102 7.82 4.95 -10.27
C PRO A 102 8.92 5.91 -9.77
N ARG A 103 9.82 6.34 -10.68
CA ARG A 103 10.89 7.27 -10.29
C ARG A 103 10.27 8.57 -9.75
N PRO A 104 10.50 8.94 -8.47
CA PRO A 104 10.09 10.23 -7.93
C PRO A 104 10.88 11.34 -8.62
N LEU A 105 10.20 12.43 -8.95
CA LEU A 105 10.81 13.55 -9.66
C LEU A 105 10.85 14.79 -8.77
N TRP A 106 9.70 15.29 -8.35
CA TRP A 106 9.57 16.53 -7.60
C TRP A 106 8.41 16.50 -6.62
N LEU A 107 8.59 17.14 -5.48
CA LEU A 107 7.56 17.39 -4.47
C LEU A 107 7.22 18.89 -4.49
N CYS A 108 5.93 19.21 -4.49
CA CYS A 108 5.39 20.54 -4.27
C CYS A 108 4.67 20.58 -2.92
N ASP A 109 5.29 21.28 -1.97
CA ASP A 109 4.74 21.55 -0.63
C ASP A 109 5.04 23.00 -0.27
N ASP A 110 4.45 23.93 -1.03
CA ASP A 110 4.70 25.37 -0.97
C ASP A 110 3.73 26.14 -0.06
N GLY A 111 2.80 25.43 0.58
CA GLY A 111 1.77 26.03 1.43
C GLY A 111 0.69 26.83 0.67
N ALA A 112 0.77 26.92 -0.67
CA ALA A 112 -0.20 27.65 -1.48
C ALA A 112 -1.45 26.81 -1.80
N GLY A 113 -1.47 25.54 -1.41
CA GLY A 113 -2.58 24.59 -1.60
C GLY A 113 -2.16 23.20 -1.19
N PRO A 114 -3.00 22.16 -1.44
CA PRO A 114 -2.66 20.78 -1.12
C PRO A 114 -1.32 20.35 -1.72
N ALA A 115 -0.49 19.66 -0.92
CA ALA A 115 0.76 19.12 -1.40
C ALA A 115 0.51 18.08 -2.51
N PHE A 116 1.43 18.01 -3.46
CA PHE A 116 1.44 16.98 -4.49
C PHE A 116 2.87 16.62 -4.86
N PHE A 117 3.04 15.45 -5.45
CA PHE A 117 4.32 15.11 -6.05
C PHE A 117 4.17 14.58 -7.48
N VAL A 118 5.27 14.63 -8.19
CA VAL A 118 5.38 14.20 -9.58
C VAL A 118 6.32 13.02 -9.67
N MET A 119 5.90 11.98 -10.38
CA MET A 119 6.70 10.79 -10.64
C MET A 119 6.63 10.39 -12.12
N ALA A 120 7.60 9.62 -12.59
CA ALA A 120 7.56 9.04 -13.92
C ALA A 120 6.39 8.07 -14.05
N ARG A 121 5.64 8.14 -15.17
CA ARG A 121 4.59 7.17 -15.45
C ARG A 121 5.20 5.86 -15.93
N VAL A 122 4.90 4.77 -15.21
CA VAL A 122 5.32 3.42 -15.57
C VAL A 122 4.19 2.72 -16.32
N PRO A 123 4.45 2.07 -17.45
CA PRO A 123 3.44 1.27 -18.13
C PRO A 123 3.14 -0.01 -17.36
N GLY A 124 1.93 -0.54 -17.51
CA GLY A 124 1.56 -1.82 -16.93
C GLY A 124 0.10 -1.93 -16.52
N MET A 125 -0.24 -3.10 -15.99
CA MET A 125 -1.55 -3.50 -15.50
C MET A 125 -1.49 -3.72 -13.99
N THR A 126 -2.46 -3.16 -13.25
CA THR A 126 -2.62 -3.39 -11.80
C THR A 126 -3.83 -4.26 -11.45
N ALA A 127 -4.79 -4.39 -12.37
CA ALA A 127 -6.06 -5.08 -12.10
C ALA A 127 -5.84 -6.54 -11.68
N GLY A 128 -5.90 -6.81 -10.37
CA GLY A 128 -5.53 -8.08 -9.77
C GLY A 128 -6.27 -9.27 -10.38
N HIS A 129 -7.58 -9.16 -10.61
CA HIS A 129 -8.37 -10.21 -11.23
C HIS A 129 -7.89 -10.56 -12.66
N ARG A 130 -7.36 -9.58 -13.41
CA ARG A 130 -6.79 -9.82 -14.73
C ARG A 130 -5.41 -10.45 -14.64
N LEU A 131 -4.53 -9.95 -13.78
CA LEU A 131 -3.19 -10.51 -13.56
C LEU A 131 -3.25 -11.98 -13.13
N VAL A 132 -4.24 -12.34 -12.32
CA VAL A 132 -4.40 -13.70 -11.81
C VAL A 132 -5.02 -14.66 -12.84
N LYS A 133 -5.93 -14.19 -13.70
CA LYS A 133 -6.71 -15.03 -14.61
C LYS A 133 -6.18 -15.07 -16.04
N ASP A 134 -5.47 -14.04 -16.49
CA ASP A 134 -5.04 -13.88 -17.88
C ASP A 134 -3.58 -14.34 -18.04
N ASP A 135 -3.38 -15.49 -18.66
CA ASP A 135 -2.04 -16.07 -18.86
C ASP A 135 -1.25 -15.33 -19.96
N ALA A 136 -1.90 -14.55 -20.83
CA ALA A 136 -1.20 -13.71 -21.79
C ALA A 136 -0.55 -12.51 -21.12
N LEU A 137 -1.15 -11.97 -20.04
CA LEU A 137 -0.55 -10.92 -19.24
C LEU A 137 0.60 -11.42 -18.36
N VAL A 138 0.55 -12.68 -17.93
CA VAL A 138 1.56 -13.29 -17.04
C VAL A 138 1.92 -14.68 -17.59
N PRO A 139 2.71 -14.76 -18.66
CA PRO A 139 3.07 -16.03 -19.29
C PRO A 139 4.01 -16.89 -18.43
N ASP A 140 4.88 -16.29 -17.62
CA ASP A 140 5.75 -16.98 -16.65
C ASP A 140 5.43 -16.53 -15.22
N ARG A 141 4.55 -17.28 -14.58
CA ARG A 141 4.08 -16.98 -13.21
C ARG A 141 5.14 -17.22 -12.16
N ALA A 142 6.02 -18.19 -12.38
CA ALA A 142 7.14 -18.45 -11.47
C ALA A 142 8.14 -17.30 -11.49
N LEU A 143 8.43 -16.76 -12.67
CA LEU A 143 9.29 -15.58 -12.83
C LEU A 143 8.69 -14.35 -12.13
N LEU A 144 7.39 -14.07 -12.35
CA LEU A 144 6.73 -12.93 -11.72
C LEU A 144 6.74 -13.06 -10.20
N ALA A 145 6.44 -14.25 -9.65
CA ALA A 145 6.48 -14.48 -8.20
C ALA A 145 7.90 -14.29 -7.63
N ARG A 146 8.93 -14.79 -8.30
CA ARG A 146 10.33 -14.57 -7.91
C ARG A 146 10.68 -13.09 -7.91
N GLU A 147 10.32 -12.34 -8.96
CA GLU A 147 10.59 -10.91 -9.02
C GLU A 147 9.87 -10.11 -7.93
N LEU A 148 8.65 -10.51 -7.57
CA LEU A 148 7.93 -9.90 -6.45
C LEU A 148 8.67 -10.15 -5.13
N GLY A 149 9.14 -11.37 -4.89
CA GLY A 149 9.96 -11.69 -3.70
C GLY A 149 11.27 -10.91 -3.66
N GLU A 150 11.99 -10.82 -4.79
CA GLU A 150 13.22 -10.03 -4.90
C GLU A 150 12.99 -8.54 -4.63
N ASN A 151 11.88 -8.02 -5.15
CA ASN A 151 11.56 -6.61 -4.98
C ASN A 151 11.18 -6.30 -3.53
N LEU A 152 10.42 -7.18 -2.87
CA LEU A 152 10.12 -7.06 -1.45
C LEU A 152 11.39 -7.15 -0.58
N ALA A 153 12.33 -8.02 -0.92
CA ALA A 153 13.61 -8.11 -0.22
C ALA A 153 14.42 -6.81 -0.29
N ARG A 154 14.32 -6.05 -1.40
CA ARG A 154 14.95 -4.73 -1.51
C ARG A 154 14.24 -3.68 -0.63
N VAL A 155 12.91 -3.75 -0.50
CA VAL A 155 12.16 -2.92 0.46
C VAL A 155 12.68 -3.20 1.87
N HIS A 156 12.77 -4.47 2.24
CA HIS A 156 13.23 -4.92 3.56
C HIS A 156 14.74 -4.74 3.80
N ALA A 157 15.52 -4.32 2.81
CA ALA A 157 16.89 -3.87 3.01
C ALA A 157 17.00 -2.45 3.58
N ILE A 158 15.89 -1.70 3.58
CA ILE A 158 15.82 -0.37 4.19
C ILE A 158 15.58 -0.55 5.69
N ALA A 159 16.61 -0.29 6.49
CA ALA A 159 16.56 -0.48 7.94
C ALA A 159 16.67 0.85 8.70
N PRO A 160 16.04 0.95 9.90
CA PRO A 160 16.22 2.11 10.78
C PRO A 160 17.62 2.08 11.44
N PRO A 161 18.14 3.21 11.94
CA PRO A 161 17.53 4.55 11.89
C PRO A 161 17.76 5.25 10.54
N ARG A 162 16.79 6.09 10.14
CA ARG A 162 16.86 6.89 8.92
C ARG A 162 16.27 8.28 9.16
N ASP A 163 17.07 9.32 9.01
CA ASP A 163 16.64 10.72 9.25
C ASP A 163 15.59 11.15 8.24
N ASP A 164 15.72 10.72 6.97
CA ASP A 164 14.77 11.02 5.91
C ASP A 164 13.42 10.31 6.07
N LEU A 165 13.32 9.32 6.97
CA LEU A 165 12.11 8.59 7.32
C LEU A 165 11.74 8.73 8.82
N ALA A 166 12.22 9.78 9.50
CA ALA A 166 11.98 10.00 10.92
C ALA A 166 10.48 10.11 11.28
N PHE A 167 9.64 10.53 10.33
CA PHE A 167 8.19 10.58 10.50
C PHE A 167 7.53 9.22 10.74
N LEU A 168 8.20 8.11 10.40
CA LEU A 168 7.71 6.76 10.70
C LEU A 168 7.71 6.43 12.21
N GLY A 169 8.31 7.30 13.03
CA GLY A 169 8.30 7.19 14.48
C GLY A 169 9.18 6.07 15.02
N ASN A 170 8.77 5.53 16.16
CA ASN A 170 9.54 4.54 16.88
C ASN A 170 9.58 3.19 16.16
N VAL A 171 10.72 2.53 16.26
CA VAL A 171 10.89 1.14 15.83
C VAL A 171 10.27 0.24 16.89
N PRO A 172 9.35 -0.67 16.55
CA PRO A 172 8.75 -1.57 17.51
C PRO A 172 9.75 -2.58 18.04
N ASP A 173 9.77 -2.78 19.36
CA ASP A 173 10.62 -3.81 20.00
C ASP A 173 10.10 -5.22 19.74
N ASP A 174 8.77 -5.39 19.78
CA ASP A 174 8.06 -6.64 19.49
C ASP A 174 6.91 -6.37 18.51
N PRO A 175 7.19 -6.33 17.19
CA PRO A 175 6.18 -6.02 16.18
C PRO A 175 4.95 -6.93 16.26
N ALA A 176 5.14 -8.22 16.56
CA ALA A 176 4.05 -9.18 16.61
C ALA A 176 3.06 -8.86 17.73
N ARG A 177 3.53 -8.61 18.93
CA ARG A 177 2.68 -8.28 20.09
C ARG A 177 2.06 -6.89 19.95
N GLU A 178 2.81 -5.93 19.42
CA GLU A 178 2.26 -4.59 19.17
C GLU A 178 1.09 -4.63 18.18
N ARG A 179 1.18 -5.48 17.12
CA ARG A 179 0.06 -5.68 16.18
C ARG A 179 -1.16 -6.31 16.85
N VAL A 180 -0.96 -7.33 17.67
CA VAL A 180 -2.07 -7.94 18.45
C VAL A 180 -2.77 -6.89 19.30
N ALA A 181 -2.00 -6.11 20.06
CA ALA A 181 -2.55 -5.05 20.92
C ALA A 181 -3.31 -3.98 20.09
N ALA A 182 -2.76 -3.57 18.96
CA ALA A 182 -3.38 -2.58 18.09
C ALA A 182 -4.71 -3.08 17.49
N TYR A 183 -4.76 -4.33 17.02
CA TYR A 183 -6.01 -4.87 16.46
C TYR A 183 -7.07 -5.11 17.52
N ARG A 184 -6.68 -5.53 18.73
CA ARG A 184 -7.60 -5.62 19.87
C ARG A 184 -8.19 -4.25 20.20
N ALA A 185 -7.36 -3.22 20.33
CA ALA A 185 -7.82 -1.87 20.57
C ALA A 185 -8.76 -1.35 19.47
N ASN A 186 -8.49 -1.69 18.21
CA ASN A 186 -9.37 -1.34 17.09
C ASN A 186 -10.74 -2.03 17.19
N LEU A 187 -10.78 -3.31 17.59
CA LEU A 187 -12.05 -4.03 17.81
C LEU A 187 -12.82 -3.44 19.01
N ASP A 188 -12.12 -3.15 20.10
CA ASP A 188 -12.74 -2.52 21.30
C ASP A 188 -13.35 -1.16 20.94
N ALA A 189 -12.68 -0.36 20.10
CA ALA A 189 -13.18 0.93 19.64
C ALA A 189 -14.46 0.84 18.79
N LEU A 190 -14.72 -0.30 18.15
CA LEU A 190 -15.96 -0.56 17.41
C LEU A 190 -17.13 -0.95 18.33
N GLY A 191 -16.89 -1.16 19.63
CA GLY A 191 -17.93 -1.55 20.59
C GLY A 191 -18.64 -2.84 20.20
N ALA A 192 -19.97 -2.83 20.14
CA ALA A 192 -20.74 -4.03 19.77
C ALA A 192 -20.42 -4.57 18.37
N ALA A 193 -20.01 -3.74 17.43
CA ALA A 193 -19.62 -4.16 16.08
C ALA A 193 -18.27 -4.89 16.04
N GLY A 194 -17.42 -4.66 17.06
CA GLY A 194 -16.13 -5.33 17.20
C GLY A 194 -16.18 -6.66 17.95
N VAL A 195 -17.32 -7.03 18.55
CA VAL A 195 -17.47 -8.29 19.27
C VAL A 195 -17.49 -9.45 18.28
N ASN A 196 -16.38 -10.17 18.18
CA ASN A 196 -16.23 -11.27 17.23
C ASN A 196 -15.39 -12.41 17.87
N PRO A 197 -16.02 -13.56 18.19
CA PRO A 197 -15.34 -14.68 18.87
C PRO A 197 -14.18 -15.28 18.08
N VAL A 198 -14.27 -15.30 16.74
CA VAL A 198 -13.22 -15.89 15.90
C VAL A 198 -12.01 -14.96 15.83
N LEU A 199 -12.24 -13.64 15.74
CA LEU A 199 -11.13 -12.68 15.77
C LEU A 199 -10.44 -12.69 17.14
N GLU A 200 -11.19 -12.81 18.24
CA GLU A 200 -10.59 -12.95 19.59
C GLU A 200 -9.81 -14.26 19.71
N TRP A 201 -10.32 -15.37 19.18
CA TRP A 201 -9.59 -16.64 19.07
C TRP A 201 -8.27 -16.46 18.32
N GLY A 202 -8.31 -15.82 17.15
CA GLY A 202 -7.15 -15.56 16.32
C GLY A 202 -6.11 -14.69 17.03
N LEU A 203 -6.55 -13.60 17.68
CA LEU A 203 -5.67 -12.74 18.49
C LEU A 203 -5.02 -13.51 19.64
N ARG A 204 -5.81 -14.34 20.35
CA ARG A 204 -5.27 -15.17 21.43
C ARG A 204 -4.27 -16.20 20.92
N TRP A 205 -4.56 -16.83 19.76
CA TRP A 205 -3.62 -17.74 19.13
C TRP A 205 -2.31 -17.00 18.77
N CYS A 206 -2.39 -15.80 18.21
CA CYS A 206 -1.21 -14.97 17.90
C CYS A 206 -0.40 -14.60 19.16
N GLU A 207 -1.04 -14.29 20.29
CA GLU A 207 -0.33 -14.05 21.56
C GLU A 207 0.51 -15.27 22.01
N LEU A 208 -0.04 -16.47 21.83
CA LEU A 208 0.58 -17.72 22.26
C LEU A 208 1.67 -18.23 21.30
N HIS A 209 1.64 -17.85 20.03
CA HIS A 209 2.49 -18.36 18.98
C HIS A 209 3.35 -17.27 18.33
N ALA A 210 3.50 -16.12 19.00
CA ALA A 210 4.32 -15.03 18.47
C ALA A 210 5.75 -15.52 18.18
N PRO A 211 6.24 -15.38 16.94
CA PRO A 211 7.60 -15.77 16.61
C PRO A 211 8.60 -14.82 17.28
N ALA A 212 9.84 -15.30 17.49
CA ALA A 212 10.90 -14.43 17.95
C ALA A 212 11.05 -13.22 17.04
N PRO A 213 11.19 -11.99 17.59
CA PRO A 213 11.31 -10.77 16.79
C PRO A 213 12.51 -10.85 15.83
N TRP A 214 12.31 -10.32 14.63
CA TRP A 214 13.40 -10.03 13.70
C TRP A 214 13.78 -8.55 13.76
N PRO A 215 15.01 -8.20 13.35
CA PRO A 215 15.37 -6.79 13.19
C PRO A 215 14.35 -6.08 12.31
N ALA A 216 13.83 -4.97 12.80
CA ALA A 216 12.83 -4.19 12.10
C ALA A 216 13.40 -3.60 10.80
N VAL A 217 12.56 -3.55 9.80
CA VAL A 217 12.86 -3.01 8.46
C VAL A 217 11.71 -2.13 8.00
N LEU A 218 11.89 -1.43 6.89
CA LEU A 218 10.77 -0.78 6.22
C LEU A 218 9.83 -1.84 5.66
N LEU A 219 8.56 -1.75 6.03
CA LEU A 219 7.46 -2.53 5.47
C LEU A 219 6.67 -1.64 4.50
N HIS A 220 6.16 -2.26 3.45
CA HIS A 220 5.16 -1.65 2.59
C HIS A 220 3.79 -1.61 3.27
N ARG A 221 3.48 -2.64 4.05
CA ARG A 221 2.21 -2.89 4.75
C ARG A 221 0.98 -3.06 3.88
N ASP A 222 1.09 -2.90 2.58
CA ASP A 222 0.03 -3.29 1.63
C ASP A 222 0.63 -3.94 0.36
N TYR A 223 1.66 -4.79 0.55
CA TYR A 223 2.31 -5.52 -0.53
C TYR A 223 1.44 -6.68 -1.00
N ARG A 224 0.62 -6.44 -2.01
CA ARG A 224 -0.38 -7.41 -2.50
C ARG A 224 -0.67 -7.23 -3.99
N THR A 225 -1.32 -8.24 -4.58
CA THR A 225 -1.83 -8.15 -5.95
C THR A 225 -2.89 -7.05 -6.03
N GLY A 226 -2.66 -6.12 -6.95
CA GLY A 226 -3.40 -4.87 -7.08
C GLY A 226 -2.53 -3.63 -6.80
N ASN A 227 -1.44 -3.77 -6.02
CA ASN A 227 -0.54 -2.68 -5.67
C ASN A 227 0.82 -2.75 -6.36
N TYR A 228 0.91 -3.45 -7.47
CA TYR A 228 2.06 -3.42 -8.36
C TYR A 228 1.62 -3.43 -9.83
N LEU A 229 2.45 -2.84 -10.68
CA LEU A 229 2.30 -2.85 -12.13
C LEU A 229 3.04 -4.05 -12.72
N VAL A 230 2.36 -4.77 -13.60
CA VAL A 230 2.96 -5.80 -14.47
C VAL A 230 2.96 -5.30 -15.90
N HIS A 231 4.12 -5.31 -16.53
CA HIS A 231 4.33 -4.97 -17.93
C HIS A 231 5.15 -6.08 -18.59
N GLU A 232 4.68 -6.58 -19.72
CA GLU A 232 5.33 -7.69 -20.46
C GLU A 232 5.65 -8.90 -19.56
N GLY A 233 4.71 -9.25 -18.69
CA GLY A 233 4.83 -10.38 -17.76
C GLY A 233 5.80 -10.18 -16.59
N ARG A 234 6.35 -8.99 -16.38
CA ARG A 234 7.36 -8.65 -15.37
C ARG A 234 6.86 -7.58 -14.40
N VAL A 235 7.40 -7.58 -13.19
CA VAL A 235 7.16 -6.46 -12.26
C VAL A 235 7.75 -5.18 -12.85
N ALA A 236 6.90 -4.18 -13.07
CA ALA A 236 7.31 -2.87 -13.57
C ALA A 236 7.48 -1.85 -12.44
N ALA A 237 6.55 -1.82 -11.48
CA ALA A 237 6.66 -0.96 -10.30
C ALA A 237 5.75 -1.44 -9.17
N VAL A 238 6.15 -1.19 -7.92
CA VAL A 238 5.31 -1.28 -6.72
C VAL A 238 4.72 0.09 -6.44
N LEU A 239 3.45 0.12 -6.05
CA LEU A 239 2.63 1.30 -5.87
C LEU A 239 2.06 1.33 -4.45
N ASP A 240 1.54 2.49 -4.05
CA ASP A 240 0.68 2.66 -2.87
C ASP A 240 1.40 2.47 -1.53
N TRP A 241 2.29 3.42 -1.24
CA TRP A 241 3.17 3.43 -0.07
C TRP A 241 2.56 4.09 1.17
N GLU A 242 1.27 4.40 1.13
CA GLU A 242 0.58 5.22 2.14
C GLU A 242 0.54 4.63 3.55
N PHE A 243 0.79 3.31 3.71
CA PHE A 243 0.77 2.62 5.01
C PHE A 243 2.14 2.14 5.48
N ALA A 244 3.20 2.46 4.75
CA ALA A 244 4.54 2.00 5.05
C ALA A 244 4.98 2.32 6.49
N GLY A 245 5.86 1.51 7.06
CA GLY A 245 6.31 1.74 8.46
C GLY A 245 7.33 0.71 8.91
N TRP A 246 7.91 0.90 10.09
CA TRP A 246 8.87 -0.04 10.65
C TRP A 246 8.17 -1.29 11.21
N GLY A 247 8.74 -2.47 10.96
CA GLY A 247 8.20 -3.72 11.50
C GLY A 247 8.96 -4.98 11.12
N ASP A 248 8.35 -6.12 11.39
CA ASP A 248 8.89 -7.44 11.06
C ASP A 248 8.68 -7.73 9.57
N PRO A 249 9.73 -8.05 8.79
CA PRO A 249 9.62 -8.28 7.35
C PRO A 249 8.64 -9.39 6.97
N ARG A 250 8.36 -10.32 7.89
CA ARG A 250 7.41 -11.41 7.66
C ARG A 250 5.94 -10.96 7.63
N GLU A 251 5.64 -9.74 8.14
CA GLU A 251 4.30 -9.12 8.07
C GLU A 251 3.87 -8.92 6.60
N ASP A 252 4.73 -8.34 5.76
CA ASP A 252 4.42 -8.13 4.33
C ASP A 252 4.31 -9.47 3.56
N ILE A 253 5.11 -10.46 3.93
CA ILE A 253 5.03 -11.80 3.34
C ILE A 253 3.70 -12.47 3.70
N GLY A 254 3.29 -12.42 4.96
CA GLY A 254 1.99 -12.91 5.41
C GLY A 254 0.83 -12.21 4.70
N TRP A 255 0.93 -10.90 4.51
CA TRP A 255 -0.06 -10.11 3.77
C TRP A 255 -0.16 -10.55 2.29
N MET A 256 0.97 -10.68 1.60
CA MET A 256 1.00 -11.18 0.22
C MET A 256 0.41 -12.57 0.08
N PHE A 257 0.57 -13.42 1.10
CA PHE A 257 0.10 -14.79 1.10
C PHE A 257 -1.33 -14.98 1.61
N ALA A 258 -1.98 -13.92 2.11
CA ALA A 258 -3.35 -13.99 2.55
C ALA A 258 -4.29 -14.40 1.41
N ARG A 259 -5.27 -15.25 1.72
CA ARG A 259 -6.14 -15.84 0.71
C ARG A 259 -7.01 -14.82 0.00
N CYS A 260 -7.40 -13.77 0.68
CA CYS A 260 -8.20 -12.68 0.11
C CYS A 260 -7.54 -12.01 -1.12
N TRP A 261 -6.22 -12.07 -1.25
CA TRP A 261 -5.49 -11.49 -2.38
C TRP A 261 -5.25 -12.46 -3.55
N ARG A 262 -5.77 -13.70 -3.47
CA ARG A 262 -5.52 -14.73 -4.49
C ARG A 262 -6.56 -14.75 -5.62
N PHE A 263 -7.60 -13.92 -5.57
CA PHE A 263 -8.62 -13.77 -6.62
C PHE A 263 -9.20 -15.11 -7.12
N GLY A 264 -9.46 -16.03 -6.18
CA GLY A 264 -10.02 -17.35 -6.45
C GLY A 264 -9.00 -18.43 -6.86
N ARG A 265 -7.68 -18.13 -6.88
CA ARG A 265 -6.61 -19.10 -7.15
C ARG A 265 -5.94 -19.52 -5.85
N GLY A 266 -6.64 -20.37 -5.07
CA GLY A 266 -6.18 -20.81 -3.75
C GLY A 266 -4.79 -21.44 -3.74
N GLU A 267 -4.45 -22.19 -4.79
CA GLU A 267 -3.17 -22.89 -4.99
C GLU A 267 -1.98 -21.95 -5.27
N ARG A 268 -2.25 -20.74 -5.77
CA ARG A 268 -1.22 -19.73 -6.06
C ARG A 268 -1.07 -18.79 -4.86
N VAL A 269 -0.39 -19.27 -3.83
CA VAL A 269 -0.30 -18.61 -2.52
C VAL A 269 0.29 -17.19 -2.61
N ALA A 270 1.25 -16.96 -3.50
CA ALA A 270 1.79 -15.61 -3.71
C ALA A 270 0.80 -14.75 -4.50
N GLY A 271 -0.19 -14.15 -3.81
CA GLY A 271 -1.16 -13.20 -4.35
C GLY A 271 -1.96 -13.70 -5.56
N GLY A 272 -2.15 -15.02 -5.72
CA GLY A 272 -2.84 -15.63 -6.85
C GLY A 272 -2.02 -15.67 -8.15
N VAL A 273 -0.81 -15.15 -8.18
CA VAL A 273 0.03 -15.09 -9.40
C VAL A 273 1.06 -16.22 -9.49
N GLY A 274 1.53 -16.75 -8.35
CA GLY A 274 2.52 -17.83 -8.33
C GLY A 274 2.55 -18.59 -7.03
N THR A 275 3.53 -19.50 -6.87
CA THR A 275 3.66 -20.30 -5.64
C THR A 275 4.38 -19.54 -4.54
N ALA A 276 4.14 -19.92 -3.26
CA ALA A 276 4.91 -19.41 -2.13
C ALA A 276 6.40 -19.69 -2.29
N ARG A 277 6.77 -20.86 -2.82
CA ARG A 277 8.15 -21.26 -3.05
C ARG A 277 8.86 -20.30 -4.01
N ASP A 278 8.28 -20.04 -5.19
CA ASP A 278 8.90 -19.15 -6.17
C ASP A 278 9.13 -17.75 -5.57
N PHE A 279 8.16 -17.24 -4.81
CA PHE A 279 8.26 -15.94 -4.13
C PHE A 279 9.39 -15.95 -3.08
N LEU A 280 9.41 -16.96 -2.20
CA LEU A 280 10.41 -17.07 -1.12
C LEU A 280 11.82 -17.34 -1.67
N ASP A 281 11.95 -18.10 -2.75
CA ASP A 281 13.23 -18.29 -3.46
C ASP A 281 13.76 -16.94 -3.98
N GLY A 282 12.89 -16.12 -4.56
CA GLY A 282 13.24 -14.76 -4.99
C GLY A 282 13.63 -13.86 -3.83
N TYR A 283 12.86 -13.91 -2.74
CA TYR A 283 13.16 -13.15 -1.52
C TYR A 283 14.52 -13.55 -0.91
N ALA A 284 14.74 -14.85 -0.75
CA ALA A 284 15.99 -15.39 -0.19
C ALA A 284 17.21 -15.04 -1.06
N ARG A 285 17.08 -15.04 -2.38
CA ARG A 285 18.16 -14.71 -3.31
C ARG A 285 18.71 -13.30 -3.10
N VAL A 286 17.87 -12.35 -2.72
CA VAL A 286 18.28 -10.96 -2.51
C VAL A 286 18.59 -10.68 -1.04
N SER A 287 17.75 -11.17 -0.12
CA SER A 287 17.93 -10.91 1.33
C SER A 287 18.99 -11.80 1.99
N GLY A 288 19.34 -12.95 1.39
CA GLY A 288 20.14 -13.99 2.03
C GLY A 288 19.42 -14.70 3.19
N ARG A 289 18.12 -14.49 3.38
CA ARG A 289 17.34 -14.99 4.52
C ARG A 289 16.29 -15.99 4.07
N THR A 290 16.11 -17.03 4.87
CA THR A 290 15.01 -18.00 4.69
C THR A 290 13.89 -17.70 5.67
N ILE A 291 12.65 -17.82 5.21
CA ILE A 291 11.44 -17.64 6.01
C ILE A 291 10.89 -19.02 6.33
N ASP A 292 10.73 -19.33 7.61
CA ASP A 292 10.17 -20.61 8.04
C ASP A 292 8.64 -20.66 7.89
N ALA A 293 8.12 -21.88 7.78
CA ALA A 293 6.68 -22.08 7.55
C ALA A 293 5.82 -21.67 8.75
N ALA A 294 6.33 -21.79 9.99
CA ALA A 294 5.57 -21.44 11.19
C ALA A 294 5.40 -19.90 11.27
N ALA A 295 6.47 -19.14 11.02
CA ALA A 295 6.39 -17.69 10.97
C ALA A 295 5.51 -17.21 9.80
N THR A 296 5.58 -17.86 8.63
CA THR A 296 4.70 -17.56 7.50
C THR A 296 3.23 -17.77 7.88
N ARG A 297 2.91 -18.89 8.51
CA ARG A 297 1.56 -19.21 9.00
C ARG A 297 1.07 -18.18 10.02
N TYR A 298 1.92 -17.79 10.98
CA TYR A 298 1.62 -16.77 11.97
C TYR A 298 1.19 -15.45 11.32
N TRP A 299 2.01 -14.95 10.39
CA TRP A 299 1.73 -13.68 9.74
C TRP A 299 0.58 -13.75 8.73
N GLN A 300 0.24 -14.95 8.21
CA GLN A 300 -1.00 -15.13 7.46
C GLN A 300 -2.24 -15.03 8.37
N VAL A 301 -2.23 -15.62 9.58
CA VAL A 301 -3.31 -15.42 10.56
C VAL A 301 -3.48 -13.94 10.88
N MET A 302 -2.37 -13.26 11.17
CA MET A 302 -2.35 -11.82 11.45
C MET A 302 -2.90 -10.99 10.27
N ALA A 303 -2.60 -11.38 9.04
CA ALA A 303 -3.10 -10.72 7.84
C ALA A 303 -4.63 -10.82 7.69
N HIS A 304 -5.20 -12.00 7.98
CA HIS A 304 -6.66 -12.19 7.95
C HIS A 304 -7.35 -11.41 9.06
N ILE A 305 -6.78 -11.38 10.28
CA ILE A 305 -7.27 -10.54 11.39
C ILE A 305 -7.25 -9.06 10.97
N ARG A 306 -6.12 -8.59 10.44
CA ARG A 306 -5.99 -7.21 9.97
C ARG A 306 -7.07 -6.83 8.98
N TRP A 307 -7.29 -7.67 7.96
CA TRP A 307 -8.30 -7.36 6.94
C TRP A 307 -9.71 -7.39 7.50
N ALA A 308 -10.01 -8.33 8.43
CA ALA A 308 -11.30 -8.38 9.11
C ALA A 308 -11.56 -7.10 9.95
N VAL A 309 -10.56 -6.63 10.70
CA VAL A 309 -10.65 -5.37 11.45
C VAL A 309 -10.93 -4.19 10.51
N ILE A 310 -10.19 -4.06 9.41
CA ILE A 310 -10.40 -3.00 8.41
C ILE A 310 -11.80 -3.11 7.81
N ALA A 311 -12.27 -4.31 7.46
CA ALA A 311 -13.59 -4.53 6.88
C ALA A 311 -14.71 -4.10 7.83
N LEU A 312 -14.59 -4.41 9.12
CA LEU A 312 -15.55 -3.98 10.15
C LEU A 312 -15.52 -2.45 10.33
N GLN A 313 -14.33 -1.83 10.35
CA GLN A 313 -14.20 -0.37 10.43
C GLN A 313 -14.83 0.34 9.22
N GLN A 314 -14.62 -0.18 8.02
CA GLN A 314 -15.23 0.38 6.80
C GLN A 314 -16.76 0.27 6.82
N ALA A 315 -17.29 -0.90 7.21
CA ALA A 315 -18.74 -1.08 7.34
C ALA A 315 -19.34 -0.16 8.40
N GLU A 316 -18.62 0.08 9.51
CA GLU A 316 -19.06 1.00 10.56
C GLU A 316 -19.14 2.45 10.09
N ARG A 317 -18.22 2.90 9.24
CA ARG A 317 -18.29 4.24 8.61
C ARG A 317 -19.57 4.42 7.83
N HIS A 318 -20.03 3.39 7.11
CA HIS A 318 -21.32 3.42 6.41
C HIS A 318 -22.50 3.38 7.40
N ARG A 319 -22.46 2.45 8.36
CA ARG A 319 -23.55 2.22 9.30
C ARG A 319 -23.82 3.41 10.24
N SER A 320 -22.75 4.08 10.68
CA SER A 320 -22.84 5.28 11.51
C SER A 320 -23.30 6.52 10.75
N GLY A 321 -23.34 6.47 9.41
CA GLY A 321 -23.65 7.62 8.58
C GLY A 321 -22.46 8.58 8.35
N ALA A 322 -21.28 8.24 8.85
CA ALA A 322 -20.08 9.05 8.63
C ALA A 322 -19.70 9.10 7.14
N GLU A 323 -19.92 8.01 6.40
CA GLU A 323 -19.73 7.96 4.96
C GLU A 323 -20.75 6.99 4.32
N SER A 324 -21.70 7.51 3.57
CA SER A 324 -22.72 6.70 2.88
C SER A 324 -22.12 6.12 1.58
N SER A 325 -21.73 4.83 1.62
CA SER A 325 -21.15 4.11 0.49
C SER A 325 -21.58 2.66 0.47
N LEU A 326 -22.13 2.20 -0.65
CA LEU A 326 -22.47 0.79 -0.84
C LEU A 326 -21.22 -0.11 -0.80
N GLU A 327 -20.09 0.36 -1.31
CA GLU A 327 -18.82 -0.35 -1.29
C GLU A 327 -18.36 -0.60 0.14
N LEU A 328 -18.40 0.42 1.01
CA LEU A 328 -18.07 0.28 2.44
C LEU A 328 -19.03 -0.68 3.14
N ALA A 329 -20.33 -0.60 2.85
CA ALA A 329 -21.33 -1.51 3.42
C ALA A 329 -21.05 -2.97 3.07
N LEU A 330 -20.68 -3.23 1.80
CA LEU A 330 -20.40 -4.58 1.30
C LEU A 330 -19.08 -5.15 1.80
N THR A 331 -18.14 -4.32 2.24
CA THR A 331 -16.82 -4.78 2.68
C THR A 331 -16.91 -5.75 3.87
N ALA A 332 -17.88 -5.59 4.77
CA ALA A 332 -18.07 -6.51 5.90
C ALA A 332 -18.43 -7.94 5.47
N HIS A 333 -18.95 -8.15 4.26
CA HIS A 333 -19.32 -9.48 3.80
C HIS A 333 -18.12 -10.41 3.57
N ILE A 334 -16.88 -9.87 3.53
CA ILE A 334 -15.67 -10.68 3.49
C ILE A 334 -15.32 -11.31 4.84
N VAL A 335 -15.82 -10.76 5.96
CA VAL A 335 -15.42 -11.18 7.32
C VAL A 335 -15.62 -12.67 7.58
N PRO A 336 -16.74 -13.32 7.22
CA PRO A 336 -16.89 -14.77 7.42
C PRO A 336 -15.86 -15.62 6.68
N GLU A 337 -15.41 -15.20 5.49
CA GLU A 337 -14.34 -15.89 4.77
C GLU A 337 -12.99 -15.75 5.51
N LEU A 338 -12.73 -14.58 6.07
CA LEU A 338 -11.51 -14.33 6.85
C LEU A 338 -11.51 -15.11 8.17
N GLU A 339 -12.67 -15.21 8.84
CA GLU A 339 -12.87 -16.05 10.02
C GLU A 339 -12.58 -17.52 9.72
N TRP A 340 -13.11 -18.03 8.61
CA TRP A 340 -12.83 -19.41 8.16
C TRP A 340 -11.32 -19.64 7.99
N GLU A 341 -10.61 -18.74 7.32
CA GLU A 341 -9.16 -18.86 7.12
C GLU A 341 -8.38 -18.78 8.44
N ILE A 342 -8.81 -17.95 9.38
CA ILE A 342 -8.21 -17.91 10.72
C ILE A 342 -8.36 -19.24 11.42
N LEU A 343 -9.57 -19.82 11.41
CA LEU A 343 -9.83 -21.12 12.04
C LEU A 343 -9.01 -22.26 11.37
N GLU A 344 -8.96 -22.31 10.03
CA GLU A 344 -8.15 -23.30 9.30
C GLU A 344 -6.65 -23.16 9.63
N LEU A 345 -6.13 -21.94 9.64
CA LEU A 345 -4.71 -21.69 9.91
C LEU A 345 -4.33 -21.90 11.38
N THR A 346 -5.27 -21.86 12.32
CA THR A 346 -5.00 -22.00 13.75
C THR A 346 -5.26 -23.41 14.29
N GLN A 347 -5.70 -24.35 13.45
CA GLN A 347 -5.88 -25.76 13.86
C GLN A 347 -4.54 -26.38 14.28
N PRO A 348 -4.54 -27.27 15.28
CA PRO A 348 -3.39 -28.10 15.58
C PRO A 348 -2.95 -28.91 14.35
N ALA A 349 -1.66 -29.04 14.13
CA ALA A 349 -1.10 -29.85 13.05
C ALA A 349 -1.30 -31.35 13.31
#